data_61cd38a3fa78c41bff1618dd9efde8fa
#
_entry.id   61cd38a3fa78c41bff1618dd9efde8fa
#
_cell.length_a   1.000
_cell.length_b   1.000
_cell.length_c   1.000
_cell.angle_alpha   90.00
_cell.angle_beta   90.00
_cell.angle_gamma   90.00
#
_symmetry.space_group_name_H-M   'P 1'
#
loop_
_entity.id
_entity.type
_entity.pdbx_description
1 polymer ?
#
loop_
_entity_poly.entity_id
_entity_poly.type
_entity_poly.pdbx_seq_one_letter_code
_entity_poly.pdbx_strand_id
1 'polypeptide(L)'
;MTVPHVFVETSFLFSAFRMPSKRHREALELKARFDRREISCYVPYLCFQEARHLIGRSLPSNRCSDLLEFDRFATAGGTITWDSAEVKKLLDAANGEVSRTKAVYQRELSDFARSLGDRVLHGTNEVFDFLESLDLDDDNLKYNDKLILSSVLLKAKELHRLGEQQLYFVSLDKNDLQPTAQRPKMTRYYAEAHLTFVSRFVLPDLPAAPA
;
A
#
# COMPACT_ATOMS: atom_id res chain seq x y z
N MET A 1 18.95 -14.46 -17.21
CA MET A 1 17.59 -13.86 -17.21
C MET A 1 17.65 -12.66 -16.30
N THR A 2 17.25 -11.49 -16.77
CA THR A 2 17.16 -10.28 -15.93
C THR A 2 15.96 -10.43 -14.99
N VAL A 3 16.16 -10.12 -13.71
CA VAL A 3 15.11 -10.18 -12.68
C VAL A 3 14.19 -8.98 -12.87
N PRO A 4 12.87 -9.14 -13.02
CA PRO A 4 11.96 -8.02 -13.16
C PRO A 4 11.99 -7.09 -11.95
N HIS A 5 11.96 -5.78 -12.19
CA HIS A 5 11.89 -4.74 -11.18
C HIS A 5 10.44 -4.28 -11.04
N VAL A 6 9.89 -4.40 -9.85
CA VAL A 6 8.49 -4.13 -9.55
C VAL A 6 8.37 -3.04 -8.51
N PHE A 7 7.79 -1.93 -8.88
CA PHE A 7 7.42 -0.86 -7.98
C PHE A 7 6.00 -1.10 -7.48
N VAL A 8 5.79 -0.98 -6.19
CA VAL A 8 4.47 -1.14 -5.57
C VAL A 8 4.15 0.07 -4.68
N GLU A 9 2.86 0.32 -4.50
CA GLU A 9 2.38 1.45 -3.69
C GLU A 9 1.52 0.97 -2.50
N THR A 10 0.87 1.90 -1.82
CA THR A 10 0.11 1.71 -0.60
C THR A 10 -0.95 0.60 -0.70
N SER A 11 -1.63 0.47 -1.86
CA SER A 11 -2.68 -0.55 -2.04
C SER A 11 -2.13 -1.98 -1.97
N PHE A 12 -0.90 -2.20 -2.45
CA PHE A 12 -0.21 -3.48 -2.31
C PHE A 12 0.09 -3.78 -0.84
N LEU A 13 0.72 -2.84 -0.13
CA LEU A 13 1.05 -3.03 1.29
C LEU A 13 -0.20 -3.32 2.12
N PHE A 14 -1.27 -2.54 1.87
CA PHE A 14 -2.54 -2.76 2.54
C PHE A 14 -3.15 -4.13 2.21
N SER A 15 -3.08 -4.57 0.95
CA SER A 15 -3.62 -5.86 0.53
C SER A 15 -2.78 -7.05 1.02
N ALA A 16 -1.45 -6.92 1.08
CA ALA A 16 -0.56 -7.98 1.51
C ALA A 16 -0.57 -8.19 3.03
N PHE A 17 -0.68 -7.10 3.81
CA PHE A 17 -0.52 -7.14 5.26
C PHE A 17 -1.83 -6.98 6.04
N ARG A 18 -2.98 -6.80 5.39
CA ARG A 18 -4.29 -6.74 6.02
C ARG A 18 -5.26 -7.76 5.42
N MET A 19 -5.80 -8.62 6.27
CA MET A 19 -6.93 -9.50 5.93
C MET A 19 -8.28 -8.89 6.36
N PRO A 20 -9.40 -9.18 5.67
CA PRO A 20 -9.51 -9.72 4.33
C PRO A 20 -9.60 -8.60 3.27
N SER A 21 -8.79 -8.65 2.24
CA SER A 21 -8.97 -7.81 1.06
C SER A 21 -9.32 -8.70 -0.14
N LYS A 22 -10.08 -8.17 -1.09
CA LYS A 22 -10.42 -8.90 -2.35
C LYS A 22 -9.17 -9.30 -3.15
N ARG A 23 -8.05 -8.62 -2.91
CA ARG A 23 -6.77 -8.82 -3.62
C ARG A 23 -5.68 -9.41 -2.74
N HIS A 24 -6.02 -9.82 -1.53
CA HIS A 24 -5.04 -10.33 -0.57
C HIS A 24 -4.23 -11.51 -1.13
N ARG A 25 -4.88 -12.48 -1.76
CA ARG A 25 -4.21 -13.64 -2.35
C ARG A 25 -3.21 -13.23 -3.45
N GLU A 26 -3.61 -12.35 -4.37
CA GLU A 26 -2.72 -11.86 -5.43
C GLU A 26 -1.52 -11.09 -4.84
N ALA A 27 -1.75 -10.28 -3.81
CA ALA A 27 -0.70 -9.52 -3.14
C ALA A 27 0.29 -10.42 -2.38
N LEU A 28 -0.19 -11.47 -1.71
CA LEU A 28 0.65 -12.47 -1.06
C LEU A 28 1.50 -13.25 -2.07
N GLU A 29 0.93 -13.60 -3.23
CA GLU A 29 1.67 -14.29 -4.28
C GLU A 29 2.79 -13.40 -4.84
N LEU A 30 2.52 -12.11 -5.11
CA LEU A 30 3.54 -11.16 -5.53
C LEU A 30 4.63 -11.01 -4.46
N LYS A 31 4.25 -10.93 -3.17
CA LYS A 31 5.20 -10.90 -2.05
C LYS A 31 6.05 -12.18 -1.99
N ALA A 32 5.44 -13.35 -2.16
CA ALA A 32 6.17 -14.62 -2.16
C ALA A 32 7.20 -14.70 -3.30
N ARG A 33 6.91 -14.12 -4.47
CA ARG A 33 7.88 -14.03 -5.57
C ARG A 33 9.06 -13.15 -5.22
N PHE A 34 8.82 -12.05 -4.51
CA PHE A 34 9.90 -11.22 -3.96
C PHE A 34 10.73 -12.02 -2.95
N ASP A 35 10.10 -12.73 -2.00
CA ASP A 35 10.80 -13.52 -0.99
C ASP A 35 11.67 -14.61 -1.62
N ARG A 36 11.24 -15.19 -2.76
CA ARG A 36 12.01 -16.16 -3.57
C ARG A 36 13.04 -15.52 -4.51
N ARG A 37 13.17 -14.17 -4.51
CA ARG A 37 14.07 -13.40 -5.38
C ARG A 37 13.77 -13.55 -6.88
N GLU A 38 12.56 -13.89 -7.24
CA GLU A 38 12.09 -13.94 -8.64
C GLU A 38 11.83 -12.54 -9.20
N ILE A 39 11.63 -11.56 -8.32
CA ILE A 39 11.46 -10.15 -8.64
C ILE A 39 12.25 -9.27 -7.67
N SER A 40 12.64 -8.08 -8.10
CA SER A 40 13.15 -6.98 -7.25
C SER A 40 12.03 -6.02 -6.95
N CYS A 41 11.58 -5.94 -5.70
CA CYS A 41 10.47 -5.06 -5.28
C CYS A 41 11.01 -3.74 -4.74
N TYR A 42 10.44 -2.62 -5.19
CA TYR A 42 10.73 -1.25 -4.75
C TYR A 42 9.46 -0.61 -4.20
N VAL A 43 9.59 0.09 -3.08
CA VAL A 43 8.44 0.72 -2.42
C VAL A 43 8.81 2.14 -1.96
N PRO A 44 8.09 3.18 -2.39
CA PRO A 44 8.26 4.51 -1.84
C PRO A 44 8.00 4.52 -0.32
N TYR A 45 8.87 5.17 0.45
CA TYR A 45 8.74 5.23 1.91
C TYR A 45 7.40 5.79 2.38
N LEU A 46 6.87 6.76 1.64
CA LEU A 46 5.56 7.35 1.92
C LEU A 46 4.44 6.29 1.95
N CYS A 47 4.52 5.27 1.09
CA CYS A 47 3.54 4.19 1.06
C CYS A 47 3.50 3.39 2.36
N PHE A 48 4.63 3.23 3.04
CA PHE A 48 4.65 2.59 4.38
C PHE A 48 3.96 3.46 5.44
N GLN A 49 4.10 4.78 5.38
CA GLN A 49 3.43 5.69 6.30
C GLN A 49 1.92 5.65 6.08
N GLU A 50 1.48 5.72 4.83
CA GLU A 50 0.06 5.62 4.48
C GLU A 50 -0.54 4.26 4.86
N ALA A 51 0.15 3.15 4.58
CA ALA A 51 -0.32 1.82 4.95
C ALA A 51 -0.49 1.67 6.47
N ARG A 52 0.46 2.17 7.28
CA ARG A 52 0.35 2.19 8.75
C ARG A 52 -0.87 2.98 9.22
N HIS A 53 -1.11 4.13 8.61
CA HIS A 53 -2.27 4.97 8.93
C HIS A 53 -3.59 4.28 8.56
N LEU A 54 -3.69 3.72 7.36
CA LEU A 54 -4.86 3.00 6.88
C LEU A 54 -5.16 1.76 7.73
N ILE A 55 -4.15 0.97 8.09
CA ILE A 55 -4.31 -0.17 8.99
C ILE A 55 -4.85 0.29 10.34
N GLY A 56 -4.30 1.39 10.88
CA GLY A 56 -4.77 1.96 12.14
C GLY A 56 -6.24 2.38 12.12
N ARG A 57 -6.70 2.96 11.00
CA ARG A 57 -8.11 3.40 10.83
C ARG A 57 -9.09 2.28 10.52
N SER A 58 -8.62 1.22 9.91
CA SER A 58 -9.48 0.15 9.40
C SER A 58 -9.82 -0.92 10.43
N LEU A 59 -9.14 -0.91 11.57
CA LEU A 59 -9.46 -1.79 12.69
C LEU A 59 -10.66 -1.22 13.46
N PRO A 60 -11.55 -2.08 13.99
CA PRO A 60 -12.86 -1.66 14.53
C PRO A 60 -12.79 -0.95 15.89
N SER A 61 -11.72 -0.22 16.18
CA SER A 61 -11.57 0.52 17.45
C SER A 61 -12.73 1.50 17.74
N ASN A 62 -13.35 2.05 16.68
CA ASN A 62 -14.49 2.96 16.86
C ASN A 62 -15.83 2.21 17.07
N ARG A 63 -15.95 0.96 16.64
CA ARG A 63 -17.19 0.19 16.84
C ARG A 63 -17.40 -0.27 18.27
N CYS A 64 -16.32 -0.35 19.04
CA CYS A 64 -16.43 -0.64 20.48
C CYS A 64 -16.98 0.56 21.27
N SER A 65 -16.70 1.81 20.83
CA SER A 65 -17.32 3.01 21.42
C SER A 65 -18.82 3.09 21.14
N ASP A 66 -19.21 2.73 19.90
CA ASP A 66 -20.64 2.71 19.52
C ASP A 66 -21.43 1.67 20.36
N LEU A 67 -20.82 0.53 20.67
CA LEU A 67 -21.42 -0.46 21.56
C LEU A 67 -21.54 0.03 23.01
N LEU A 68 -20.56 0.82 23.49
CA LEU A 68 -20.64 1.47 24.82
C LEU A 68 -21.72 2.54 24.86
N GLU A 69 -21.91 3.33 23.80
CA GLU A 69 -23.00 4.30 23.71
C GLU A 69 -24.35 3.60 23.65
N PHE A 70 -24.45 2.49 22.92
CA PHE A 70 -25.66 1.67 22.89
C PHE A 70 -25.98 1.06 24.26
N ASP A 71 -24.98 0.55 25.00
CA ASP A 71 -25.13 0.04 26.35
C ASP A 71 -25.65 1.12 27.30
N ARG A 72 -25.09 2.34 27.25
CA ARG A 72 -25.56 3.50 28.03
C ARG A 72 -27.01 3.86 27.72
N PHE A 73 -27.38 3.85 26.43
CA PHE A 73 -28.74 4.14 25.99
C PHE A 73 -29.72 3.07 26.46
N ALA A 74 -29.38 1.79 26.29
CA ALA A 74 -30.20 0.65 26.69
C ALA A 74 -30.42 0.62 28.24
N THR A 75 -29.37 0.93 28.99
CA THR A 75 -29.47 0.98 30.48
C THR A 75 -30.28 2.18 30.95
N ALA A 76 -30.16 3.35 30.30
CA ALA A 76 -30.95 4.54 30.65
C ALA A 76 -32.44 4.40 30.32
N GLY A 77 -32.79 3.59 29.29
CA GLY A 77 -34.18 3.35 28.90
C GLY A 77 -34.93 2.30 29.75
N GLY A 78 -34.26 1.62 30.67
CA GLY A 78 -34.85 0.65 31.59
C GLY A 78 -35.41 -0.63 30.95
N THR A 79 -35.15 -0.88 29.66
CA THR A 79 -35.76 -1.95 28.88
C THR A 79 -34.87 -3.20 28.76
N ILE A 80 -33.59 -3.10 29.09
CA ILE A 80 -32.64 -4.23 29.00
C ILE A 80 -31.73 -4.23 30.25
N THR A 81 -31.81 -5.25 31.06
CA THR A 81 -30.87 -5.50 32.15
C THR A 81 -29.64 -6.21 31.59
N TRP A 82 -28.70 -5.43 31.14
CA TRP A 82 -27.36 -5.95 30.80
C TRP A 82 -26.47 -5.89 32.03
N ASP A 83 -25.68 -6.94 32.24
CA ASP A 83 -24.60 -6.83 33.20
C ASP A 83 -23.52 -5.92 32.58
N SER A 84 -23.55 -4.63 32.96
CA SER A 84 -22.62 -3.60 32.44
C SER A 84 -21.16 -3.95 32.76
N ALA A 85 -20.89 -4.74 33.78
CA ALA A 85 -19.54 -5.21 34.10
C ALA A 85 -19.06 -6.27 33.10
N GLU A 86 -19.95 -7.15 32.65
CA GLU A 86 -19.65 -8.18 31.66
C GLU A 86 -19.46 -7.58 30.26
N VAL A 87 -20.32 -6.65 29.88
CA VAL A 87 -20.19 -5.89 28.61
C VAL A 87 -18.86 -5.12 28.58
N LYS A 88 -18.50 -4.44 29.68
CA LYS A 88 -17.22 -3.75 29.79
C LYS A 88 -16.03 -4.69 29.64
N LYS A 89 -16.08 -5.87 30.30
CA LYS A 89 -15.04 -6.88 30.20
C LYS A 89 -14.86 -7.39 28.76
N LEU A 90 -15.95 -7.62 28.03
CA LEU A 90 -15.91 -8.04 26.62
C LEU A 90 -15.34 -6.96 25.72
N LEU A 91 -15.69 -5.69 25.96
CA LEU A 91 -15.15 -4.55 25.22
C LEU A 91 -13.66 -4.35 25.47
N ASP A 92 -13.21 -4.48 26.71
CA ASP A 92 -11.80 -4.38 27.06
C ASP A 92 -10.99 -5.52 26.40
N ALA A 93 -11.54 -6.74 26.39
CA ALA A 93 -10.95 -7.86 25.69
C ALA A 93 -10.89 -7.63 24.16
N ALA A 94 -11.96 -7.13 23.56
CA ALA A 94 -12.01 -6.81 22.13
C ALA A 94 -11.01 -5.71 21.74
N ASN A 95 -10.92 -4.63 22.55
CA ASN A 95 -9.94 -3.56 22.36
C ASN A 95 -8.50 -4.06 22.52
N GLY A 96 -8.26 -4.97 23.46
CA GLY A 96 -6.97 -5.65 23.62
C GLY A 96 -6.58 -6.44 22.38
N GLU A 97 -7.52 -7.17 21.78
CA GLU A 97 -7.28 -7.93 20.56
C GLU A 97 -7.03 -7.05 19.33
N VAL A 98 -7.80 -5.97 19.18
CA VAL A 98 -7.57 -4.96 18.13
C VAL A 98 -6.17 -4.36 18.24
N SER A 99 -5.74 -4.04 19.47
CA SER A 99 -4.41 -3.47 19.73
C SER A 99 -3.29 -4.46 19.40
N ARG A 100 -3.45 -5.72 19.77
CA ARG A 100 -2.51 -6.81 19.43
C ARG A 100 -2.42 -7.00 17.91
N THR A 101 -3.55 -7.09 17.24
CA THR A 101 -3.63 -7.24 15.78
C THR A 101 -2.95 -6.07 15.06
N LYS A 102 -3.17 -4.83 15.52
CA LYS A 102 -2.50 -3.65 15.00
C LYS A 102 -0.97 -3.74 15.16
N ALA A 103 -0.51 -4.16 16.33
CA ALA A 103 0.93 -4.32 16.61
C ALA A 103 1.57 -5.39 15.70
N VAL A 104 0.86 -6.50 15.43
CA VAL A 104 1.33 -7.53 14.50
C VAL A 104 1.50 -6.96 13.10
N TYR A 105 0.48 -6.31 12.54
CA TYR A 105 0.57 -5.73 11.19
C TYR A 105 1.66 -4.65 11.08
N GLN A 106 1.81 -3.82 12.10
CA GLN A 106 2.87 -2.81 12.11
C GLN A 106 4.28 -3.44 12.15
N ARG A 107 4.43 -4.55 12.86
CA ARG A 107 5.68 -5.32 12.89
C ARG A 107 5.96 -5.92 11.51
N GLU A 108 5.01 -6.62 10.92
CA GLU A 108 5.15 -7.24 9.59
C GLU A 108 5.51 -6.22 8.52
N LEU A 109 4.86 -5.04 8.50
CA LEU A 109 5.23 -3.93 7.60
C LEU A 109 6.66 -3.45 7.84
N SER A 110 7.08 -3.37 9.10
CA SER A 110 8.43 -2.92 9.45
C SER A 110 9.48 -3.96 9.06
N ASP A 111 9.16 -5.25 9.23
CA ASP A 111 10.03 -6.35 8.83
C ASP A 111 10.16 -6.40 7.30
N PHE A 112 9.06 -6.19 6.58
CA PHE A 112 9.09 -6.09 5.13
C PHE A 112 9.93 -4.89 4.66
N ALA A 113 9.75 -3.71 5.25
CA ALA A 113 10.57 -2.55 4.91
C ALA A 113 12.07 -2.83 5.14
N ARG A 114 12.43 -3.49 6.24
CA ARG A 114 13.82 -3.90 6.51
C ARG A 114 14.36 -4.90 5.48
N SER A 115 13.53 -5.85 5.04
CA SER A 115 13.91 -6.83 4.01
C SER A 115 14.18 -6.22 2.64
N LEU A 116 13.58 -5.06 2.36
CA LEU A 116 13.82 -4.31 1.12
C LEU A 116 15.18 -3.60 1.14
N GLY A 117 15.64 -3.12 2.28
CA GLY A 117 16.89 -2.35 2.38
C GLY A 117 16.86 -1.10 1.49
N ASP A 118 17.85 -0.94 0.62
CA ASP A 118 18.00 0.20 -0.31
C ASP A 118 16.89 0.29 -1.37
N ARG A 119 15.99 -0.68 -1.43
CA ARG A 119 14.82 -0.66 -2.32
C ARG A 119 13.61 0.05 -1.71
N VAL A 120 13.72 0.55 -0.49
CA VAL A 120 12.81 1.56 0.04
C VAL A 120 13.22 2.91 -0.55
N LEU A 121 12.35 3.49 -1.37
CA LEU A 121 12.62 4.76 -2.04
C LEU A 121 12.30 5.91 -1.10
N HIS A 122 13.33 6.57 -0.61
CA HIS A 122 13.20 7.72 0.28
C HIS A 122 13.02 9.02 -0.52
N GLY A 123 12.32 10.00 0.09
CA GLY A 123 12.26 11.36 -0.43
C GLY A 123 13.63 12.03 -0.27
N THR A 124 14.38 12.11 -1.36
CA THR A 124 15.65 12.83 -1.43
C THR A 124 15.46 14.18 -2.12
N ASN A 125 16.43 15.08 -2.04
CA ASN A 125 16.40 16.33 -2.79
C ASN A 125 16.20 16.07 -4.29
N GLU A 126 16.82 15.05 -4.86
CA GLU A 126 16.65 14.67 -6.26
C GLU A 126 15.21 14.30 -6.61
N VAL A 127 14.47 13.63 -5.70
CA VAL A 127 13.05 13.32 -5.88
C VAL A 127 12.21 14.58 -5.85
N PHE A 128 12.52 15.53 -4.97
CA PHE A 128 11.80 16.80 -4.89
C PHE A 128 12.10 17.69 -6.10
N ASP A 129 13.35 17.81 -6.51
CA ASP A 129 13.75 18.54 -7.72
C ASP A 129 13.09 17.93 -8.97
N PHE A 130 13.02 16.59 -9.02
CA PHE A 130 12.35 15.91 -10.12
C PHE A 130 10.84 16.14 -10.07
N LEU A 131 10.22 16.10 -8.89
CA LEU A 131 8.80 16.42 -8.71
C LEU A 131 8.45 17.81 -9.22
N GLU A 132 9.27 18.82 -8.91
CA GLU A 132 9.09 20.19 -9.40
C GLU A 132 9.25 20.30 -10.92
N SER A 133 10.07 19.45 -11.52
CA SER A 133 10.24 19.38 -12.98
C SER A 133 9.07 18.69 -13.71
N LEU A 134 8.22 17.93 -13.00
CA LEU A 134 7.09 17.25 -13.57
C LEU A 134 5.89 18.19 -13.67
N ASP A 135 5.44 18.43 -14.89
CA ASP A 135 4.20 19.17 -15.17
C ASP A 135 2.98 18.23 -15.05
N LEU A 136 2.55 17.99 -13.81
CA LEU A 136 1.42 17.11 -13.47
C LEU A 136 0.21 17.88 -12.89
N ASP A 137 0.18 19.19 -13.02
CA ASP A 137 -0.86 20.02 -12.40
C ASP A 137 -2.25 19.80 -13.03
N ASP A 138 -2.29 19.49 -14.32
CA ASP A 138 -3.54 19.22 -15.04
C ASP A 138 -4.13 17.84 -14.72
N ASP A 139 -3.36 16.94 -14.08
CA ASP A 139 -3.79 15.57 -13.81
C ASP A 139 -4.57 15.41 -12.49
N ASN A 140 -4.82 16.51 -11.76
CA ASN A 140 -5.51 16.53 -10.46
C ASN A 140 -4.95 15.56 -9.42
N LEU A 141 -3.66 15.22 -9.53
CA LEU A 141 -2.99 14.32 -8.59
C LEU A 141 -2.81 15.02 -7.24
N LYS A 142 -3.08 14.30 -6.16
CA LYS A 142 -2.72 14.73 -4.82
C LYS A 142 -1.19 14.80 -4.68
N TYR A 143 -0.72 15.65 -3.80
CA TYR A 143 0.71 15.83 -3.56
C TYR A 143 1.43 14.50 -3.24
N ASN A 144 0.83 13.65 -2.41
CA ASN A 144 1.38 12.34 -2.07
C ASN A 144 1.52 11.45 -3.31
N ASP A 145 0.52 11.43 -4.19
CA ASP A 145 0.54 10.61 -5.41
C ASP A 145 1.61 11.12 -6.39
N LYS A 146 1.77 12.46 -6.49
CA LYS A 146 2.86 13.08 -7.25
C LYS A 146 4.23 12.66 -6.70
N LEU A 147 4.41 12.65 -5.38
CA LEU A 147 5.67 12.27 -4.73
C LEU A 147 5.99 10.78 -4.89
N ILE A 148 4.97 9.91 -4.75
CA ILE A 148 5.09 8.47 -5.01
C ILE A 148 5.52 8.25 -6.46
N LEU A 149 4.80 8.87 -7.41
CA LEU A 149 5.09 8.74 -8.83
C LEU A 149 6.49 9.25 -9.19
N SER A 150 6.90 10.41 -8.65
CA SER A 150 8.25 10.97 -8.85
C SER A 150 9.35 10.02 -8.40
N SER A 151 9.20 9.43 -7.20
CA SER A 151 10.14 8.45 -6.66
C SER A 151 10.26 7.21 -7.56
N VAL A 152 9.13 6.72 -8.05
CA VAL A 152 9.05 5.55 -8.95
C VAL A 152 9.69 5.86 -10.31
N LEU A 153 9.29 6.97 -10.94
CA LEU A 153 9.81 7.37 -12.27
C LEU A 153 11.32 7.62 -12.24
N LEU A 154 11.81 8.33 -11.22
CA LEU A 154 13.24 8.61 -11.08
C LEU A 154 14.04 7.32 -10.97
N LYS A 155 13.62 6.40 -10.09
CA LYS A 155 14.29 5.10 -9.93
C LYS A 155 14.16 4.22 -11.17
N ALA A 156 13.02 4.24 -11.87
CA ALA A 156 12.86 3.50 -13.12
C ALA A 156 13.81 4.01 -14.21
N LYS A 157 13.96 5.33 -14.36
CA LYS A 157 14.95 5.93 -15.29
C LYS A 157 16.38 5.53 -14.94
N GLU A 158 16.74 5.49 -13.66
CA GLU A 158 18.05 5.02 -13.21
C GLU A 158 18.29 3.56 -13.60
N LEU A 159 17.34 2.67 -13.29
CA LEU A 159 17.44 1.24 -13.61
C LEU A 159 17.51 1.01 -15.12
N HIS A 160 16.70 1.74 -15.90
CA HIS A 160 16.77 1.64 -17.36
C HIS A 160 18.15 2.05 -17.92
N ARG A 161 18.78 3.10 -17.36
CA ARG A 161 20.15 3.50 -17.74
C ARG A 161 21.19 2.43 -17.40
N LEU A 162 20.93 1.59 -16.39
CA LEU A 162 21.75 0.44 -16.03
C LEU A 162 21.49 -0.79 -16.91
N GLY A 163 20.59 -0.70 -17.89
CA GLY A 163 20.26 -1.76 -18.85
C GLY A 163 19.06 -2.63 -18.45
N GLU A 164 18.37 -2.31 -17.33
CA GLU A 164 17.21 -3.06 -16.92
C GLU A 164 16.00 -2.70 -17.80
N GLN A 165 15.28 -3.72 -18.28
CA GLN A 165 14.20 -3.51 -19.25
C GLN A 165 12.82 -3.92 -18.74
N GLN A 166 12.75 -4.78 -17.72
CA GLN A 166 11.50 -5.27 -17.17
C GLN A 166 11.12 -4.45 -15.93
N LEU A 167 10.51 -3.28 -16.17
CA LEU A 167 10.16 -2.32 -15.13
C LEU A 167 8.62 -2.21 -15.05
N TYR A 168 8.06 -2.56 -13.91
CA TYR A 168 6.61 -2.57 -13.70
C TYR A 168 6.21 -1.71 -12.51
N PHE A 169 5.20 -0.85 -12.67
CA PHE A 169 4.56 -0.18 -11.56
C PHE A 169 3.18 -0.78 -11.33
N VAL A 170 3.02 -1.40 -10.19
CA VAL A 170 1.81 -2.13 -9.80
C VAL A 170 1.00 -1.30 -8.82
N SER A 171 -0.18 -0.85 -9.24
CA SER A 171 -1.10 -0.08 -8.43
C SER A 171 -2.55 -0.45 -8.73
N LEU A 172 -3.38 -0.50 -7.69
CA LEU A 172 -4.84 -0.61 -7.83
C LEU A 172 -5.50 0.75 -8.08
N ASP A 173 -4.78 1.83 -7.86
CA ASP A 173 -5.28 3.18 -8.10
C ASP A 173 -5.17 3.56 -9.58
N LYS A 174 -6.22 3.16 -10.31
CA LYS A 174 -6.35 3.47 -11.73
C LYS A 174 -6.69 4.93 -11.97
N ASN A 175 -7.40 5.54 -11.04
CA ASN A 175 -7.90 6.90 -11.23
C ASN A 175 -6.77 7.93 -11.14
N ASP A 176 -5.83 7.73 -10.22
CA ASP A 176 -4.79 8.70 -9.96
C ASP A 176 -3.46 8.33 -10.64
N LEU A 177 -3.09 7.05 -10.72
CA LEU A 177 -1.75 6.62 -11.14
C LEU A 177 -1.67 5.92 -12.51
N GLN A 178 -2.81 5.60 -13.15
CA GLN A 178 -2.78 4.94 -14.47
C GLN A 178 -2.54 5.95 -15.60
N PRO A 179 -1.52 5.73 -16.46
CA PRO A 179 -1.36 6.48 -17.69
C PRO A 179 -2.52 6.17 -18.65
N THR A 180 -3.17 7.20 -19.18
CA THR A 180 -4.30 7.06 -20.11
C THR A 180 -4.20 8.10 -21.23
N ALA A 181 -4.98 7.92 -22.29
CA ALA A 181 -5.04 8.89 -23.38
C ALA A 181 -5.49 10.29 -22.92
N GLN A 182 -6.28 10.37 -21.83
CA GLN A 182 -6.71 11.63 -21.21
C GLN A 182 -5.62 12.27 -20.35
N ARG A 183 -4.50 11.58 -20.11
CA ARG A 183 -3.34 12.03 -19.33
C ARG A 183 -2.06 11.93 -20.15
N PRO A 184 -1.91 12.72 -21.23
CA PRO A 184 -0.80 12.59 -22.17
C PRO A 184 0.57 12.86 -21.51
N LYS A 185 0.62 13.78 -20.54
CA LYS A 185 1.85 14.07 -19.79
C LYS A 185 2.31 12.88 -18.98
N MET A 186 1.42 12.27 -18.20
CA MET A 186 1.70 11.06 -17.44
C MET A 186 2.14 9.91 -18.37
N THR A 187 1.41 9.68 -19.47
CA THR A 187 1.76 8.66 -20.46
C THR A 187 3.17 8.86 -21.02
N ARG A 188 3.56 10.11 -21.29
CA ARG A 188 4.92 10.46 -21.72
C ARG A 188 5.96 10.11 -20.65
N TYR A 189 5.72 10.46 -19.38
CA TYR A 189 6.67 10.17 -18.29
C TYR A 189 6.87 8.67 -18.08
N TYR A 190 5.81 7.86 -18.18
CA TYR A 190 5.93 6.40 -18.14
C TYR A 190 6.75 5.85 -19.30
N ALA A 191 6.51 6.38 -20.52
CA ALA A 191 7.28 5.99 -21.71
C ALA A 191 8.76 6.36 -21.57
N GLU A 192 9.08 7.58 -21.11
CA GLU A 192 10.46 8.03 -20.86
C GLU A 192 11.19 7.22 -19.78
N ALA A 193 10.46 6.67 -18.82
CA ALA A 193 10.99 5.83 -17.76
C ALA A 193 10.99 4.33 -18.15
N HIS A 194 10.51 3.96 -19.35
CA HIS A 194 10.32 2.59 -19.80
C HIS A 194 9.52 1.74 -18.79
N LEU A 195 8.55 2.38 -18.12
CA LEU A 195 7.79 1.80 -17.02
C LEU A 195 6.41 1.33 -17.49
N THR A 196 6.09 0.07 -17.24
CA THR A 196 4.79 -0.53 -17.57
C THR A 196 3.86 -0.46 -16.36
N PHE A 197 2.69 0.18 -16.50
CA PHE A 197 1.67 0.19 -15.47
C PHE A 197 0.87 -1.12 -15.45
N VAL A 198 0.69 -1.69 -14.26
CA VAL A 198 -0.07 -2.93 -14.05
C VAL A 198 -1.13 -2.70 -12.97
N SER A 199 -2.41 -2.84 -13.35
CA SER A 199 -3.56 -2.60 -12.46
C SER A 199 -3.99 -3.82 -11.63
N ARG A 200 -3.09 -4.81 -11.48
CA ARG A 200 -3.30 -6.04 -10.71
C ARG A 200 -1.98 -6.45 -10.07
N PHE A 201 -2.04 -7.27 -9.03
CA PHE A 201 -0.81 -7.84 -8.44
C PHE A 201 -0.29 -9.08 -9.19
N VAL A 202 -0.64 -9.21 -10.47
CA VAL A 202 -0.20 -10.27 -11.37
C VAL A 202 0.57 -9.63 -12.53
N LEU A 203 1.83 -10.00 -12.69
CA LEU A 203 2.68 -9.46 -13.74
C LEU A 203 2.41 -10.19 -15.07
N PRO A 204 2.26 -9.45 -16.19
CA PRO A 204 1.78 -10.03 -17.45
C PRO A 204 2.71 -11.05 -18.11
N ASP A 205 4.02 -10.90 -17.93
CA ASP A 205 5.03 -11.69 -18.66
C ASP A 205 5.73 -12.76 -17.81
N LEU A 206 5.24 -12.99 -16.60
CA LEU A 206 5.78 -14.01 -15.73
C LEU A 206 4.84 -15.21 -15.67
N PRO A 207 5.35 -16.44 -15.88
CA PRO A 207 4.54 -17.64 -15.71
C PRO A 207 3.95 -17.68 -14.31
N ALA A 208 2.70 -18.13 -14.20
CA ALA A 208 2.08 -18.36 -12.90
C ALA A 208 3.00 -19.28 -12.07
N ALA A 209 3.15 -18.97 -10.77
CA ALA A 209 3.89 -19.87 -9.89
C ALA A 209 3.25 -21.27 -9.95
N PRO A 210 4.04 -22.34 -10.02
CA PRO A 210 3.50 -23.69 -9.94
C PRO A 210 2.71 -23.84 -8.65
N ALA A 211 1.50 -24.45 -8.76
CA ALA A 211 0.56 -24.64 -7.67
C ALA A 211 1.12 -25.58 -6.59
#